data_60e9b6088c4d0f7eea587b0bcb62c1c4
#
_entry.id   60e9b6088c4d0f7eea587b0bcb62c1c4
#
_cell.length_a   1.000
_cell.length_b   1.000
_cell.length_c   1.000
_cell.angle_alpha   90.00
_cell.angle_beta   90.00
_cell.angle_gamma   90.00
#
_symmetry.space_group_name_H-M   'P 1'
#
loop_
_entity.id
_entity.type
_entity.pdbx_description
1 polymer ?
#
loop_
_entity_poly.entity_id
_entity_poly.type
_entity_poly.pdbx_seq_one_letter_code
_entity_poly.pdbx_strand_id
1 'polypeptide(L)'
;IGVALGILAYVSSHMQFAAYLNIMYIPGSQELVVFMCAFVGALIGFLWYNAYPAQVFMGDTGSLTIGGIIGVSAVIIHKELLLPILCGIFFVESLSVIVQVWYYKLGKRKGVKQRIFKRTPIHDNFRVTPEQLDPDCKYLIKSPRSPKHESKITIRFWIITIILAALTIITLKVR
;
A
#
# COMPACT_ATOMS: atom_id res chain seq x y z
N ILE A 1 -5.19 -5.72 -1.92
CA ILE A 1 -4.11 -6.15 -2.81
C ILE A 1 -4.20 -7.65 -3.03
N GLY A 2 -4.06 -8.50 -2.01
CA GLY A 2 -4.09 -9.96 -2.13
C GLY A 2 -5.33 -10.50 -2.85
N VAL A 3 -6.53 -10.01 -2.51
CA VAL A 3 -7.79 -10.36 -3.19
C VAL A 3 -7.73 -10.00 -4.68
N ALA A 4 -7.22 -8.81 -5.02
CA ALA A 4 -7.11 -8.39 -6.42
C ALA A 4 -6.16 -9.30 -7.21
N LEU A 5 -4.99 -9.66 -6.64
CA LEU A 5 -4.07 -10.61 -7.27
C LEU A 5 -4.69 -12.00 -7.41
N GLY A 6 -5.45 -12.46 -6.42
CA GLY A 6 -6.19 -13.73 -6.49
C GLY A 6 -7.22 -13.72 -7.63
N ILE A 7 -7.97 -12.64 -7.79
CA ILE A 7 -8.91 -12.46 -8.92
C ILE A 7 -8.15 -12.46 -10.25
N LEU A 8 -7.03 -11.75 -10.34
CA LEU A 8 -6.22 -11.71 -11.57
C LEU A 8 -5.67 -13.09 -11.92
N ALA A 9 -5.19 -13.86 -10.93
CA ALA A 9 -4.74 -15.23 -11.13
C ALA A 9 -5.89 -16.14 -11.61
N TYR A 10 -7.07 -16.02 -10.99
CA TYR A 10 -8.26 -16.77 -11.40
C TYR A 10 -8.66 -16.48 -12.85
N VAL A 11 -8.72 -15.23 -13.22
CA VAL A 11 -9.10 -14.81 -14.58
C VAL A 11 -8.05 -15.27 -15.60
N SER A 12 -6.76 -15.20 -15.25
CA SER A 12 -5.68 -15.68 -16.13
C SER A 12 -5.66 -17.21 -16.28
N SER A 13 -6.26 -17.96 -15.34
CA SER A 13 -6.34 -19.43 -15.36
C SER A 13 -7.45 -19.97 -16.28
N HIS A 14 -8.39 -19.13 -16.69
CA HIS A 14 -9.55 -19.53 -17.49
C HIS A 14 -9.48 -18.92 -18.89
N MET A 15 -9.42 -19.77 -19.92
CA MET A 15 -9.29 -19.35 -21.31
C MET A 15 -10.40 -18.38 -21.75
N GLN A 16 -11.65 -18.61 -21.33
CA GLN A 16 -12.79 -17.75 -21.69
C GLN A 16 -12.66 -16.34 -21.07
N PHE A 17 -12.30 -16.24 -19.81
CA PHE A 17 -12.10 -14.95 -19.13
C PHE A 17 -10.87 -14.22 -19.64
N ALA A 18 -9.78 -14.96 -19.90
CA ALA A 18 -8.57 -14.41 -20.45
C ALA A 18 -8.82 -13.81 -21.85
N ALA A 19 -9.56 -14.53 -22.71
CA ALA A 19 -9.95 -14.04 -24.01
C ALA A 19 -10.89 -12.81 -23.94
N TYR A 20 -11.88 -12.83 -23.02
CA TYR A 20 -12.81 -11.70 -22.85
C TYR A 20 -12.12 -10.41 -22.39
N LEU A 21 -11.13 -10.54 -21.51
CA LEU A 21 -10.36 -9.40 -20.98
C LEU A 21 -9.09 -9.10 -21.78
N ASN A 22 -8.86 -9.82 -22.87
CA ASN A 22 -7.67 -9.69 -23.71
C ASN A 22 -6.35 -9.76 -22.91
N ILE A 23 -6.29 -10.68 -21.95
CA ILE A 23 -5.11 -10.94 -21.13
C ILE A 23 -4.50 -12.29 -21.46
N MET A 24 -3.22 -12.45 -21.11
CA MET A 24 -2.52 -13.71 -21.34
C MET A 24 -3.15 -14.85 -20.51
N TYR A 25 -3.49 -15.95 -21.19
CA TYR A 25 -3.87 -17.20 -20.54
C TYR A 25 -2.61 -17.89 -19.99
N ILE A 26 -2.64 -18.27 -18.72
CA ILE A 26 -1.52 -18.93 -18.04
C ILE A 26 -2.00 -20.28 -17.50
N PRO A 27 -1.69 -21.38 -18.19
CA PRO A 27 -2.04 -22.71 -17.70
C PRO A 27 -1.34 -23.00 -16.36
N GLY A 28 -2.07 -23.64 -15.43
CA GLY A 28 -1.54 -23.95 -14.11
C GLY A 28 -1.65 -22.84 -13.06
N SER A 29 -2.05 -21.62 -13.44
CA SER A 29 -2.21 -20.53 -12.46
C SER A 29 -3.38 -20.75 -11.47
N GLN A 30 -4.14 -21.84 -11.61
CA GLN A 30 -5.18 -22.26 -10.66
C GLN A 30 -4.59 -22.56 -9.28
N GLU A 31 -3.42 -23.16 -9.21
CA GLU A 31 -2.72 -23.44 -7.94
C GLU A 31 -2.38 -22.15 -7.19
N LEU A 32 -2.03 -21.09 -7.94
CA LEU A 32 -1.78 -19.78 -7.36
C LEU A 32 -3.05 -19.18 -6.76
N VAL A 33 -4.23 -19.46 -7.34
CA VAL A 33 -5.52 -19.01 -6.76
C VAL A 33 -5.74 -19.64 -5.39
N VAL A 34 -5.51 -20.95 -5.26
CA VAL A 34 -5.63 -21.65 -3.98
C VAL A 34 -4.69 -21.04 -2.94
N PHE A 35 -3.43 -20.85 -3.33
CA PHE A 35 -2.43 -20.20 -2.48
C PHE A 35 -2.86 -18.80 -2.04
N MET A 36 -3.35 -17.97 -2.98
CA MET A 36 -3.81 -16.61 -2.68
C MET A 36 -5.04 -16.58 -1.78
N CYS A 37 -5.96 -17.53 -1.92
CA CYS A 37 -7.10 -17.66 -1.01
C CYS A 37 -6.64 -18.00 0.42
N ALA A 38 -5.71 -18.94 0.57
CA ALA A 38 -5.13 -19.27 1.86
C ALA A 38 -4.39 -18.08 2.48
N PHE A 39 -3.60 -17.37 1.67
CA PHE A 39 -2.88 -16.17 2.09
C PHE A 39 -3.84 -15.05 2.57
N VAL A 40 -4.90 -14.77 1.81
CA VAL A 40 -5.91 -13.78 2.20
C VAL A 40 -6.64 -14.22 3.46
N GLY A 41 -6.99 -15.50 3.59
CA GLY A 41 -7.59 -16.05 4.80
C GLY A 41 -6.71 -15.86 6.04
N ALA A 42 -5.42 -16.13 5.92
CA ALA A 42 -4.45 -15.89 7.00
C ALA A 42 -4.37 -14.39 7.39
N LEU A 43 -4.39 -13.49 6.41
CA LEU A 43 -4.39 -12.05 6.66
C LEU A 43 -5.68 -11.57 7.35
N ILE A 44 -6.83 -12.15 7.02
CA ILE A 44 -8.10 -11.85 7.69
C ILE A 44 -8.04 -12.32 9.15
N GLY A 45 -7.51 -13.53 9.40
CA GLY A 45 -7.28 -14.02 10.75
C GLY A 45 -6.33 -13.14 11.55
N PHE A 46 -5.23 -12.70 10.94
CA PHE A 46 -4.32 -11.74 11.56
C PHE A 46 -5.02 -10.41 11.88
N LEU A 47 -5.83 -9.90 10.94
CA LEU A 47 -6.55 -8.64 11.11
C LEU A 47 -7.50 -8.65 12.31
N TRP A 48 -8.08 -9.80 12.63
CA TRP A 48 -8.97 -9.95 13.80
C TRP A 48 -8.27 -9.57 15.11
N TYR A 49 -6.98 -9.92 15.24
CA TYR A 49 -6.19 -9.59 16.44
C TYR A 49 -5.45 -8.26 16.33
N ASN A 50 -5.20 -7.78 15.12
CA ASN A 50 -4.48 -6.53 14.86
C ASN A 50 -5.40 -5.31 14.75
N ALA A 51 -6.74 -5.50 14.63
CA ALA A 51 -7.68 -4.40 14.62
C ALA A 51 -7.64 -3.62 15.96
N TYR A 52 -7.91 -2.32 15.87
CA TYR A 52 -7.85 -1.45 17.06
C TYR A 52 -8.87 -1.86 18.14
N PRO A 53 -8.48 -1.99 19.41
CA PRO A 53 -7.11 -1.91 19.95
C PRO A 53 -6.30 -3.16 19.63
N ALA A 54 -5.11 -2.98 19.00
CA ALA A 54 -4.30 -4.07 18.51
C ALA A 54 -3.73 -4.92 19.67
N GLN A 55 -3.94 -6.24 19.58
CA GLN A 55 -3.41 -7.22 20.53
C GLN A 55 -2.10 -7.83 20.06
N VAL A 56 -1.92 -7.93 18.72
CA VAL A 56 -0.74 -8.51 18.08
C VAL A 56 -0.22 -7.55 17.02
N PHE A 57 1.10 -7.39 16.97
CA PHE A 57 1.76 -6.57 15.95
C PHE A 57 2.58 -7.46 15.01
N MET A 58 2.55 -7.12 13.72
CA MET A 58 3.38 -7.78 12.73
C MET A 58 4.81 -7.22 12.79
N GLY A 59 5.79 -8.12 12.96
CA GLY A 59 7.20 -7.75 12.87
C GLY A 59 7.68 -7.59 11.43
N ASP A 60 8.96 -7.18 11.27
CA ASP A 60 9.58 -6.98 9.95
C ASP A 60 9.58 -8.24 9.10
N THR A 61 9.81 -9.41 9.71
CA THR A 61 9.76 -10.71 9.01
C THR A 61 8.41 -10.94 8.34
N GLY A 62 7.30 -10.66 9.05
CA GLY A 62 5.96 -10.82 8.50
C GLY A 62 5.67 -9.83 7.38
N SER A 63 6.02 -8.56 7.56
CA SER A 63 5.78 -7.51 6.55
C SER A 63 6.59 -7.73 5.27
N LEU A 64 7.86 -8.14 5.38
CA LEU A 64 8.70 -8.50 4.25
C LEU A 64 8.19 -9.73 3.51
N THR A 65 7.73 -10.76 4.25
CA THR A 65 7.14 -11.97 3.67
C THR A 65 5.89 -11.62 2.85
N ILE A 66 4.98 -10.79 3.39
CA ILE A 66 3.78 -10.32 2.67
C ILE A 66 4.18 -9.59 1.38
N GLY A 67 5.15 -8.68 1.46
CA GLY A 67 5.66 -7.96 0.30
C GLY A 67 6.25 -8.89 -0.75
N GLY A 68 7.03 -9.89 -0.33
CA GLY A 68 7.59 -10.92 -1.20
C GLY A 68 6.52 -11.76 -1.91
N ILE A 69 5.52 -12.22 -1.17
CA ILE A 69 4.38 -12.99 -1.73
C ILE A 69 3.64 -12.17 -2.80
N ILE A 70 3.34 -10.91 -2.52
CA ILE A 70 2.68 -10.00 -3.46
C ILE A 70 3.52 -9.83 -4.73
N GLY A 71 4.82 -9.56 -4.57
CA GLY A 71 5.74 -9.34 -5.68
C GLY A 71 5.88 -10.59 -6.56
N VAL A 72 6.16 -11.74 -5.97
CA VAL A 72 6.30 -13.01 -6.69
C VAL A 72 5.00 -13.41 -7.38
N SER A 73 3.85 -13.27 -6.70
CA SER A 73 2.55 -13.57 -7.31
C SER A 73 2.27 -12.72 -8.54
N ALA A 74 2.59 -11.42 -8.51
CA ALA A 74 2.41 -10.53 -9.65
C ALA A 74 3.32 -10.89 -10.84
N VAL A 75 4.55 -11.33 -10.57
CA VAL A 75 5.48 -11.81 -11.61
C VAL A 75 4.97 -13.11 -12.24
N ILE A 76 4.50 -14.08 -11.44
CA ILE A 76 3.95 -15.35 -11.94
C ILE A 76 2.78 -15.12 -12.90
N ILE A 77 1.90 -14.17 -12.62
CA ILE A 77 0.76 -13.86 -13.49
C ILE A 77 1.11 -12.84 -14.58
N HIS A 78 2.38 -12.45 -14.73
CA HIS A 78 2.85 -11.43 -15.69
C HIS A 78 2.08 -10.10 -15.60
N LYS A 79 1.82 -9.64 -14.37
CA LYS A 79 1.08 -8.41 -14.07
C LYS A 79 1.88 -7.45 -13.18
N GLU A 80 3.20 -7.54 -13.23
CA GLU A 80 4.12 -6.70 -12.44
C GLU A 80 3.91 -5.20 -12.71
N LEU A 81 3.54 -4.81 -13.94
CA LEU A 81 3.27 -3.41 -14.29
C LEU A 81 2.00 -2.84 -13.62
N LEU A 82 1.13 -3.70 -13.10
CA LEU A 82 -0.05 -3.26 -12.34
C LEU A 82 0.27 -3.03 -10.86
N LEU A 83 1.39 -3.55 -10.35
CA LEU A 83 1.79 -3.37 -8.95
C LEU A 83 1.89 -1.90 -8.53
N PRO A 84 2.49 -0.98 -9.30
CA PRO A 84 2.53 0.43 -8.94
C PRO A 84 1.16 1.05 -8.68
N ILE A 85 0.14 0.65 -9.44
CA ILE A 85 -1.24 1.11 -9.26
C ILE A 85 -1.85 0.42 -8.03
N LEU A 86 -1.77 -0.90 -7.98
CA LEU A 86 -2.36 -1.73 -6.92
C LEU A 86 -1.75 -1.42 -5.53
N CYS A 87 -0.44 -1.18 -5.48
CA CYS A 87 0.32 -0.81 -4.29
C CYS A 87 0.54 0.71 -4.17
N GLY A 88 -0.22 1.54 -4.90
CA GLY A 88 0.01 2.97 -5.04
C GLY A 88 0.13 3.70 -3.71
N ILE A 89 -0.62 3.28 -2.68
CA ILE A 89 -0.55 3.90 -1.36
C ILE A 89 0.83 3.68 -0.70
N PHE A 90 1.43 2.50 -0.86
CA PHE A 90 2.76 2.21 -0.33
C PHE A 90 3.84 2.97 -1.10
N PHE A 91 3.67 3.15 -2.42
CA PHE A 91 4.55 4.01 -3.21
C PHE A 91 4.51 5.45 -2.74
N VAL A 92 3.32 6.01 -2.49
CA VAL A 92 3.15 7.37 -1.98
C VAL A 92 3.77 7.52 -0.59
N GLU A 93 3.60 6.53 0.30
CA GLU A 93 4.22 6.50 1.62
C GLU A 93 5.74 6.51 1.52
N SER A 94 6.32 5.62 0.72
CA SER A 94 7.79 5.53 0.52
C SER A 94 8.34 6.80 -0.12
N LEU A 95 7.65 7.34 -1.14
CA LEU A 95 8.03 8.57 -1.82
C LEU A 95 8.02 9.76 -0.85
N SER A 96 7.04 9.82 0.04
CA SER A 96 6.97 10.89 1.06
C SER A 96 8.21 10.94 1.96
N VAL A 97 8.74 9.76 2.32
CA VAL A 97 9.97 9.67 3.12
C VAL A 97 11.19 10.14 2.32
N ILE A 98 11.31 9.67 1.07
CA ILE A 98 12.43 10.05 0.19
C ILE A 98 12.45 11.57 -0.02
N VAL A 99 11.31 12.15 -0.38
CA VAL A 99 11.17 13.59 -0.63
C VAL A 99 11.45 14.39 0.64
N GLN A 100 10.97 13.94 1.79
CA GLN A 100 11.23 14.58 3.09
C GLN A 100 12.72 14.59 3.43
N VAL A 101 13.40 13.45 3.30
CA VAL A 101 14.83 13.32 3.62
C VAL A 101 15.67 14.18 2.68
N TRP A 102 15.35 14.18 1.38
CA TRP A 102 16.01 15.01 0.38
C TRP A 102 15.87 16.49 0.69
N TYR A 103 14.63 16.94 0.95
CA TYR A 103 14.33 18.33 1.27
C TYR A 103 15.00 18.78 2.57
N TYR A 104 15.00 17.93 3.60
CA TYR A 104 15.68 18.21 4.87
C TYR A 104 17.18 18.36 4.67
N LYS A 105 17.82 17.49 3.87
CA LYS A 105 19.26 17.57 3.56
C LYS A 105 19.61 18.88 2.84
N LEU A 106 18.76 19.32 1.89
CA LEU A 106 18.95 20.60 1.19
C LEU A 106 18.84 21.79 2.15
N GLY A 107 17.84 21.78 3.03
CA GLY A 107 17.68 22.80 4.06
C GLY A 107 18.87 22.88 5.00
N LYS A 108 19.38 21.73 5.44
CA LYS A 108 20.55 21.65 6.32
C LYS A 108 21.81 22.24 5.66
N ARG A 109 22.01 22.05 4.36
CA ARG A 109 23.10 22.69 3.58
C ARG A 109 23.03 24.22 3.58
N LYS A 110 21.80 24.79 3.69
CA LYS A 110 21.52 26.22 3.74
C LYS A 110 21.45 26.77 5.17
N GLY A 111 21.77 25.97 6.18
CA GLY A 111 21.70 26.36 7.60
C GLY A 111 20.28 26.53 8.16
N VAL A 112 19.24 26.06 7.44
CA VAL A 112 17.84 26.19 7.86
C VAL A 112 17.23 24.80 8.01
N LYS A 113 16.61 24.53 9.17
CA LYS A 113 15.84 23.29 9.38
C LYS A 113 14.50 23.43 8.67
N GLN A 114 14.35 22.75 7.54
CA GLN A 114 13.12 22.76 6.73
C GLN A 114 12.58 21.36 6.56
N ARG A 115 11.25 21.19 6.69
CA ARG A 115 10.55 19.93 6.47
C ARG A 115 9.31 20.17 5.62
N ILE A 116 8.96 19.23 4.74
CA ILE A 116 7.72 19.29 3.96
C ILE A 116 6.55 18.90 4.84
N PHE A 117 6.62 17.71 5.43
CA PHE A 117 5.60 17.15 6.32
C PHE A 117 6.04 17.34 7.79
N LYS A 118 5.07 17.38 8.71
CA LYS A 118 5.33 17.39 10.15
C LYS A 118 6.10 16.14 10.59
N ARG A 119 5.67 15.00 10.08
CA ARG A 119 6.27 13.69 10.30
C ARG A 119 6.10 12.83 9.06
N THR A 120 7.01 11.90 8.82
CA THR A 120 6.94 10.92 7.74
C THR A 120 7.03 9.53 8.33
N PRO A 121 6.35 8.55 7.71
CA PRO A 121 5.55 8.57 6.48
C PRO A 121 4.25 9.40 6.57
N ILE A 122 3.50 9.54 5.46
CA ILE A 122 2.31 10.44 5.38
C ILE A 122 1.25 10.11 6.44
N HIS A 123 1.01 8.84 6.75
CA HIS A 123 0.03 8.48 7.78
C HIS A 123 0.37 9.08 9.14
N ASP A 124 1.65 9.14 9.50
CA ASP A 124 2.12 9.75 10.75
C ASP A 124 1.91 11.27 10.76
N ASN A 125 1.95 11.93 9.60
CA ASN A 125 1.65 13.36 9.50
C ASN A 125 0.23 13.70 10.00
N PHE A 126 -0.71 12.75 9.91
CA PHE A 126 -2.09 12.94 10.39
C PHE A 126 -2.25 12.73 11.89
N ARG A 127 -1.27 12.12 12.55
CA ARG A 127 -1.30 11.78 14.01
C ARG A 127 -0.62 12.82 14.88
N VAL A 128 0.26 13.65 14.32
CA VAL A 128 1.08 14.60 15.06
C VAL A 128 0.24 15.70 15.69
N THR A 129 0.40 15.88 17.02
CA THR A 129 -0.14 17.02 17.75
C THR A 129 0.72 18.27 17.56
N PRO A 130 0.16 19.50 17.66
CA PRO A 130 0.93 20.73 17.58
C PRO A 130 2.10 20.81 18.56
N GLU A 131 1.94 20.21 19.74
CA GLU A 131 2.93 20.18 20.82
C GLU A 131 4.18 19.36 20.48
N GLN A 132 4.05 18.40 19.56
CA GLN A 132 5.14 17.53 19.11
C GLN A 132 5.97 18.13 17.96
N LEU A 133 5.62 19.35 17.52
CA LEU A 133 6.32 20.03 16.45
C LEU A 133 7.55 20.75 16.98
N ASP A 134 8.66 20.60 16.26
CA ASP A 134 9.90 21.32 16.54
C ASP A 134 9.73 22.81 16.23
N PRO A 135 9.79 23.74 17.21
CA PRO A 135 9.51 25.15 16.99
C PRO A 135 10.51 25.81 16.02
N ASP A 136 11.73 25.29 15.94
CA ASP A 136 12.80 25.79 15.08
C ASP A 136 12.70 25.33 13.62
N CYS A 137 11.78 24.41 13.31
CA CYS A 137 11.59 23.86 11.97
C CYS A 137 10.54 24.62 11.18
N LYS A 138 10.86 24.96 9.94
CA LYS A 138 9.87 25.48 8.97
C LYS A 138 9.19 24.29 8.28
N TYR A 139 7.87 24.18 8.49
CA TYR A 139 7.03 23.16 7.85
C TYR A 139 6.31 23.76 6.64
N LEU A 140 6.42 23.10 5.47
CA LEU A 140 5.71 23.52 4.26
C LEU A 140 4.22 23.16 4.34
N ILE A 141 3.92 21.94 4.78
CA ILE A 141 2.55 21.43 4.93
C ILE A 141 2.21 21.34 6.41
N LYS A 142 1.37 22.26 6.88
CA LYS A 142 0.91 22.34 8.28
C LYS A 142 -0.43 21.61 8.53
N SER A 143 -1.06 21.10 7.47
CA SER A 143 -2.33 20.34 7.56
C SER A 143 -2.07 18.86 7.97
N PRO A 144 -2.98 18.23 8.71
CA PRO A 144 -4.15 18.79 9.41
C PRO A 144 -3.77 19.54 10.69
N ARG A 145 -4.60 20.48 11.12
CA ARG A 145 -4.36 21.25 12.36
C ARG A 145 -4.62 20.43 13.63
N SER A 146 -5.56 19.50 13.57
CA SER A 146 -5.91 18.57 14.66
C SER A 146 -5.47 17.15 14.34
N PRO A 147 -4.92 16.39 15.33
CA PRO A 147 -4.57 15.00 15.14
C PRO A 147 -5.82 14.16 14.85
N LYS A 148 -5.68 13.16 13.99
CA LYS A 148 -6.75 12.23 13.68
C LYS A 148 -6.49 10.90 14.37
N HIS A 149 -7.57 10.26 14.83
CA HIS A 149 -7.51 8.93 15.45
C HIS A 149 -7.00 7.89 14.43
N GLU A 150 -6.20 6.93 14.88
CA GLU A 150 -5.58 5.91 14.04
C GLU A 150 -6.58 5.13 13.19
N SER A 151 -7.68 4.68 13.79
CA SER A 151 -8.74 3.95 13.07
C SER A 151 -9.30 4.73 11.87
N LYS A 152 -9.43 6.06 12.01
CA LYS A 152 -9.92 6.91 10.93
C LYS A 152 -8.93 7.02 9.76
N ILE A 153 -7.64 7.02 10.07
CA ILE A 153 -6.57 7.02 9.06
C ILE A 153 -6.57 5.69 8.32
N THR A 154 -6.60 4.57 9.07
CA THR A 154 -6.62 3.20 8.53
C THR A 154 -7.80 2.99 7.58
N ILE A 155 -9.02 3.37 7.98
CA ILE A 155 -10.22 3.23 7.14
C ILE A 155 -10.07 4.03 5.83
N ARG A 156 -9.52 5.25 5.89
CA ARG A 156 -9.31 6.05 4.67
C ARG A 156 -8.31 5.40 3.72
N PHE A 157 -7.22 4.85 4.25
CA PHE A 157 -6.26 4.12 3.44
C PHE A 157 -6.85 2.84 2.84
N TRP A 158 -7.73 2.15 3.57
CA TRP A 158 -8.47 1.00 3.01
C TRP A 158 -9.36 1.41 1.84
N ILE A 159 -10.12 2.49 1.99
CA ILE A 159 -10.98 3.01 0.90
C ILE A 159 -10.14 3.32 -0.34
N ILE A 160 -9.02 4.02 -0.18
CA ILE A 160 -8.12 4.34 -1.30
C ILE A 160 -7.58 3.05 -1.93
N THR A 161 -7.14 2.08 -1.13
CA THR A 161 -6.62 0.80 -1.64
C THR A 161 -7.69 0.01 -2.39
N ILE A 162 -8.95 0.02 -1.94
CA ILE A 162 -10.06 -0.63 -2.64
C ILE A 162 -10.33 0.06 -3.97
N ILE A 163 -10.32 1.39 -4.02
CA ILE A 163 -10.47 2.15 -5.26
C ILE A 163 -9.34 1.84 -6.24
N LEU A 164 -8.09 1.79 -5.78
CA LEU A 164 -6.94 1.45 -6.61
C LEU A 164 -7.02 0.00 -7.13
N ALA A 165 -7.49 -0.93 -6.30
CA ALA A 165 -7.71 -2.31 -6.71
C ALA A 165 -8.80 -2.44 -7.78
N ALA A 166 -9.92 -1.73 -7.61
CA ALA A 166 -10.98 -1.67 -8.63
C ALA A 166 -10.47 -1.04 -9.94
N LEU A 167 -9.73 0.06 -9.84
CA LEU A 167 -9.11 0.71 -11.01
C LEU A 167 -8.15 -0.24 -11.73
N THR A 168 -7.34 -1.01 -10.99
CA THR A 168 -6.43 -2.01 -11.57
C THR A 168 -7.17 -3.07 -12.37
N ILE A 169 -8.31 -3.54 -11.88
CA ILE A 169 -9.13 -4.53 -12.60
C ILE A 169 -9.79 -3.90 -13.86
N ILE A 170 -10.25 -2.65 -13.75
CA ILE A 170 -10.87 -1.93 -14.87
C ILE A 170 -9.84 -1.66 -15.98
N THR A 171 -8.62 -1.30 -15.64
CA THR A 171 -7.55 -1.02 -16.62
C THR A 171 -7.17 -2.25 -17.46
N LEU A 172 -7.48 -3.47 -17.01
CA LEU A 172 -7.29 -4.67 -17.83
C LEU A 172 -8.21 -4.71 -19.06
N LYS A 173 -9.42 -4.15 -18.96
CA LYS A 173 -10.40 -4.19 -20.05
C LYS A 173 -10.23 -3.05 -21.06
N VAL A 174 -9.56 -1.96 -20.66
CA VAL A 174 -9.42 -0.76 -21.50
C VAL A 174 -8.28 -0.92 -22.53
N ARG A 175 -7.52 -2.00 -22.45
CA ARG A 175 -6.44 -2.31 -23.38
C ARG A 175 -6.88 -3.40 -24.37
#